data_f92f8fbb1696503c2027fff3c002ce77
#
_entry.id   f92f8fbb1696503c2027fff3c002ce77
#
_cell.length_a   1.000
_cell.length_b   1.000
_cell.length_c   1.000
_cell.angle_alpha   90.00
_cell.angle_beta   90.00
_cell.angle_gamma   90.00
#
_symmetry.space_group_name_H-M   'P 1'
#
loop_
_entity.id
_entity.type
_entity.pdbx_description
1 polymer ?
#
loop_
_entity_poly.entity_id
_entity_poly.type
_entity_poly.pdbx_seq_one_letter_code
_entity_poly.pdbx_strand_id
1 'polypeptide(L)'
;MLRIMSDMNICVGSDGYNFSYDRTITCTDPHPRSFGTFPRFLRLVREHELMPLEDAVYKLTGLPAQILGLTDRGILREGAVSDITVFDPEAIRDCSEFTDSVKKPEGIRYVLVGGNVVLQNGISTGSRTGGVLKKR
;
A
#
# COMPACT_ATOMS: atom_id res chain seq x y z
N MET A 1 0.18 4.71 20.18
CA MET A 1 0.26 4.36 18.73
C MET A 1 -0.25 5.49 17.84
N LEU A 2 -1.47 6.01 18.01
CA LEU A 2 -2.05 7.08 17.17
C LEU A 2 -1.17 8.34 17.08
N ARG A 3 -0.59 8.79 18.21
CA ARG A 3 0.33 9.95 18.23
C ARG A 3 1.55 9.77 17.31
N ILE A 4 2.11 8.55 17.22
CA ILE A 4 3.24 8.26 16.31
C ILE A 4 2.75 8.25 14.85
N MET A 5 1.54 7.75 14.62
CA MET A 5 0.95 7.76 13.29
C MET A 5 0.75 9.18 12.74
N SER A 6 0.47 10.15 13.62
CA SER A 6 0.27 11.56 13.24
C SER A 6 1.57 12.35 13.03
N ASP A 7 2.75 11.80 13.37
CA ASP A 7 4.02 12.47 13.15
C ASP A 7 4.41 12.43 11.67
N MET A 8 4.52 13.61 11.06
CA MET A 8 4.82 13.77 9.63
C MET A 8 6.26 13.41 9.24
N ASN A 9 7.16 13.23 10.21
CA ASN A 9 8.54 12.81 9.96
C ASN A 9 8.71 11.28 9.94
N ILE A 10 7.64 10.52 10.21
CA ILE A 10 7.67 9.07 10.29
C ILE A 10 6.85 8.48 9.15
N CYS A 11 7.49 7.74 8.24
CA CYS A 11 6.78 6.96 7.22
C CYS A 11 6.25 5.64 7.79
N VAL A 12 5.32 5.02 7.07
CA VAL A 12 4.75 3.72 7.44
C VAL A 12 5.54 2.60 6.77
N GLY A 13 6.07 1.68 7.56
CA GLY A 13 6.66 0.42 7.10
C GLY A 13 5.80 -0.78 7.50
N SER A 14 5.61 -1.73 6.59
CA SER A 14 4.81 -2.92 6.88
C SER A 14 5.56 -3.97 7.69
N ASP A 15 6.88 -4.05 7.54
CA ASP A 15 7.69 -5.18 8.01
C ASP A 15 7.08 -6.54 7.56
N GLY A 16 6.38 -6.52 6.43
CA GLY A 16 5.70 -7.67 5.85
C GLY A 16 6.54 -8.35 4.77
N TYR A 17 6.19 -9.59 4.48
CA TYR A 17 6.77 -10.35 3.37
C TYR A 17 5.80 -10.40 2.19
N ASN A 18 6.31 -10.72 1.01
CA ASN A 18 5.51 -10.96 -0.18
C ASN A 18 4.92 -12.37 -0.15
N PHE A 19 3.62 -12.43 0.10
CA PHE A 19 2.85 -13.67 0.05
C PHE A 19 1.81 -13.60 -1.08
N SER A 20 1.44 -14.77 -1.59
CA SER A 20 0.32 -14.90 -2.52
C SER A 20 -1.01 -14.93 -1.77
N TYR A 21 -2.07 -14.40 -2.39
CA TYR A 21 -3.45 -14.65 -1.93
C TYR A 21 -3.93 -16.06 -2.31
N ASP A 22 -3.17 -16.79 -3.13
CA ASP A 22 -3.43 -18.19 -3.44
C ASP A 22 -2.99 -19.07 -2.28
N ARG A 23 -3.95 -19.70 -1.62
CA ARG A 23 -3.73 -20.58 -0.47
C ARG A 23 -2.95 -21.84 -0.81
N THR A 24 -2.85 -22.22 -2.07
CA THR A 24 -1.99 -23.33 -2.51
C THR A 24 -0.51 -22.96 -2.48
N ILE A 25 -0.20 -21.66 -2.56
CA ILE A 25 1.16 -21.12 -2.50
C ILE A 25 1.48 -20.67 -1.07
N THR A 26 0.56 -19.93 -0.43
CA THR A 26 0.68 -19.48 0.96
C THR A 26 0.00 -20.48 1.89
N CYS A 27 0.70 -21.55 2.24
CA CYS A 27 0.16 -22.67 3.03
C CYS A 27 0.03 -22.37 4.54
N THR A 28 0.51 -21.21 5.00
CA THR A 28 0.49 -20.78 6.41
C THR A 28 -0.33 -19.51 6.58
N ASP A 29 -0.62 -19.14 7.83
CA ASP A 29 -1.21 -17.85 8.16
C ASP A 29 -0.10 -16.88 8.63
N PRO A 30 0.52 -16.12 7.70
CA PRO A 30 1.52 -15.12 8.05
C PRO A 30 0.87 -13.97 8.81
N HIS A 31 1.67 -13.17 9.49
CA HIS A 31 1.16 -12.02 10.23
C HIS A 31 0.32 -11.10 9.32
N PRO A 32 -0.87 -10.62 9.76
CA PRO A 32 -1.79 -9.78 8.97
C PRO A 32 -1.13 -8.54 8.33
N ARG A 33 -0.02 -8.05 8.91
CA ARG A 33 0.73 -6.91 8.39
C ARG A 33 1.21 -7.10 6.94
N SER A 34 1.42 -8.35 6.51
CA SER A 34 1.85 -8.65 5.14
C SER A 34 0.78 -8.29 4.09
N PHE A 35 -0.48 -8.21 4.48
CA PHE A 35 -1.60 -7.94 3.58
C PHE A 35 -2.33 -6.62 3.88
N GLY A 36 -2.31 -6.17 5.13
CA GLY A 36 -3.23 -5.14 5.60
C GLY A 36 -2.61 -3.84 6.10
N THR A 37 -1.27 -3.68 6.23
CA THR A 37 -0.67 -2.51 6.90
C THR A 37 -1.11 -1.18 6.31
N PHE A 38 -0.99 -0.99 5.01
CA PHE A 38 -1.29 0.31 4.38
C PHE A 38 -2.79 0.60 4.34
N PRO A 39 -3.67 -0.34 3.97
CA PRO A 39 -5.12 -0.15 4.08
C PRO A 39 -5.58 0.12 5.51
N ARG A 40 -5.00 -0.56 6.51
CA ARG A 40 -5.27 -0.32 7.93
C ARG A 40 -4.86 1.07 8.36
N PHE A 41 -3.70 1.54 7.93
CA PHE A 41 -3.25 2.90 8.22
C PHE A 41 -4.25 3.93 7.70
N LEU A 42 -4.65 3.85 6.43
CA LEU A 42 -5.63 4.76 5.84
C LEU A 42 -6.99 4.70 6.55
N ARG A 43 -7.47 3.50 6.89
CA ARG A 43 -8.69 3.32 7.69
C ARG A 43 -8.60 4.01 9.05
N LEU A 44 -7.51 3.80 9.79
CA LEU A 44 -7.32 4.41 11.11
C LEU A 44 -7.19 5.94 11.02
N VAL A 45 -6.54 6.46 9.99
CA VAL A 45 -6.49 7.92 9.73
C VAL A 45 -7.89 8.47 9.57
N ARG A 46 -8.76 7.84 8.78
CA ARG A 46 -10.15 8.24 8.57
C ARG A 46 -10.98 8.12 9.86
N GLU A 47 -10.95 6.95 10.52
CA GLU A 47 -11.77 6.66 11.71
C GLU A 47 -11.44 7.55 12.92
N HIS A 48 -10.18 7.99 13.02
CA HIS A 48 -9.71 8.81 14.15
C HIS A 48 -9.38 10.26 13.75
N GLU A 49 -9.68 10.66 12.51
CA GLU A 49 -9.41 12.01 11.99
C GLU A 49 -7.97 12.48 12.28
N LEU A 50 -6.98 11.59 12.09
CA LEU A 50 -5.60 11.83 12.53
C LEU A 50 -4.88 12.91 11.74
N MET A 51 -5.19 13.05 10.44
CA MET A 51 -4.60 13.99 9.50
C MET A 51 -5.41 14.06 8.21
N PRO A 52 -5.22 15.07 7.34
CA PRO A 52 -5.75 15.10 5.98
C PRO A 52 -5.32 13.87 5.17
N LEU A 53 -6.17 13.45 4.22
CA LEU A 53 -5.90 12.27 3.39
C LEU A 53 -4.61 12.41 2.57
N GLU A 54 -4.34 13.59 2.03
CA GLU A 54 -3.13 13.89 1.26
C GLU A 54 -1.85 13.69 2.08
N ASP A 55 -1.86 14.05 3.38
CA ASP A 55 -0.75 13.83 4.29
C ASP A 55 -0.57 12.33 4.58
N ALA A 56 -1.67 11.61 4.78
CA ALA A 56 -1.62 10.16 4.95
C ALA A 56 -1.06 9.47 3.72
N VAL A 57 -1.49 9.85 2.52
CA VAL A 57 -0.94 9.32 1.25
C VAL A 57 0.54 9.66 1.11
N TYR A 58 0.94 10.91 1.43
CA TYR A 58 2.35 11.31 1.38
C TYR A 58 3.22 10.45 2.29
N LYS A 59 2.77 10.08 3.49
CA LYS A 59 3.49 9.20 4.42
C LYS A 59 3.68 7.77 3.87
N LEU A 60 2.86 7.36 2.93
CA LEU A 60 2.95 6.04 2.26
C LEU A 60 3.75 6.08 0.94
N THR A 61 3.96 7.26 0.36
CA THR A 61 4.47 7.41 -1.00
C THR A 61 5.65 8.38 -1.08
N GLY A 62 5.40 9.69 -1.04
CA GLY A 62 6.42 10.74 -1.20
C GLY A 62 7.48 10.72 -0.11
N LEU A 63 7.08 10.57 1.14
CA LEU A 63 8.02 10.54 2.27
C LEU A 63 9.01 9.38 2.19
N PRO A 64 8.57 8.09 2.03
CA PRO A 64 9.51 6.98 1.86
C PRO A 64 10.36 7.12 0.58
N ALA A 65 9.81 7.63 -0.52
CA ALA A 65 10.58 7.89 -1.73
C ALA A 65 11.70 8.91 -1.47
N GLN A 66 11.41 9.99 -0.76
CA GLN A 66 12.39 10.99 -0.36
C GLN A 66 13.49 10.41 0.54
N ILE A 67 13.12 9.63 1.57
CA ILE A 67 14.06 8.98 2.49
C ILE A 67 15.01 8.04 1.73
N LEU A 68 14.49 7.32 0.73
CA LEU A 68 15.25 6.37 -0.08
C LEU A 68 16.01 7.04 -1.25
N GLY A 69 15.82 8.35 -1.48
CA GLY A 69 16.43 9.08 -2.59
C GLY A 69 15.85 8.71 -3.96
N LEU A 70 14.61 8.24 -4.03
CA LEU A 70 13.92 7.94 -5.28
C LEU A 70 13.32 9.21 -5.85
N THR A 71 13.84 9.67 -7.00
CA THR A 71 13.45 10.96 -7.59
C THR A 71 12.37 10.86 -8.66
N ASP A 72 12.08 9.65 -9.12
CA ASP A 72 11.20 9.36 -10.25
C ASP A 72 9.84 8.74 -9.85
N ARG A 73 9.56 8.62 -8.55
CA ARG A 73 8.34 7.98 -8.03
C ARG A 73 7.90 8.55 -6.68
N GLY A 74 6.76 8.07 -6.16
CA GLY A 74 6.18 8.51 -4.87
C GLY A 74 5.34 9.78 -4.97
N ILE A 75 5.26 10.42 -6.13
CA ILE A 75 4.43 11.60 -6.41
C ILE A 75 3.82 11.49 -7.80
N LEU A 76 2.65 12.08 -8.00
CA LEU A 76 2.02 12.22 -9.31
C LEU A 76 2.53 13.50 -9.98
N ARG A 77 3.37 13.34 -10.98
CA ARG A 77 3.85 14.43 -11.83
C ARG A 77 4.20 13.92 -13.22
N GLU A 78 4.22 14.82 -14.19
CA GLU A 78 4.66 14.51 -15.54
C GLU A 78 6.12 14.00 -15.54
N GLY A 79 6.37 12.92 -16.29
CA GLY A 79 7.67 12.27 -16.37
C GLY A 79 8.00 11.31 -15.22
N ALA A 80 7.16 11.19 -14.18
CA ALA A 80 7.33 10.20 -13.14
C ALA A 80 6.90 8.81 -13.60
N VAL A 81 7.44 7.78 -12.95
CA VAL A 81 7.02 6.38 -13.17
C VAL A 81 5.56 6.23 -12.76
N SER A 82 4.75 5.65 -13.63
CA SER A 82 3.31 5.45 -13.41
C SER A 82 3.03 4.23 -12.52
N ASP A 83 3.53 4.26 -11.28
CA ASP A 83 3.17 3.34 -10.21
C ASP A 83 2.04 3.99 -9.40
N ILE A 84 0.79 3.63 -9.69
CA ILE A 84 -0.40 4.35 -9.21
C ILE A 84 -1.37 3.38 -8.55
N THR A 85 -1.85 3.73 -7.36
CA THR A 85 -2.98 3.06 -6.72
C THR A 85 -4.19 3.98 -6.72
N VAL A 86 -5.32 3.49 -7.24
CA VAL A 86 -6.61 4.16 -7.21
C VAL A 86 -7.49 3.45 -6.19
N PHE A 87 -7.94 4.17 -5.19
CA PHE A 87 -8.76 3.62 -4.11
C PHE A 87 -9.91 4.56 -3.73
N ASP A 88 -10.89 3.99 -3.09
CA ASP A 88 -12.02 4.71 -2.51
C ASP A 88 -11.67 5.08 -1.07
N PRO A 89 -11.53 6.37 -0.72
CA PRO A 89 -11.12 6.80 0.62
C PRO A 89 -12.11 6.41 1.72
N GLU A 90 -13.40 6.28 1.39
CA GLU A 90 -14.43 5.90 2.36
C GLU A 90 -14.50 4.40 2.57
N ALA A 91 -14.13 3.62 1.54
CA ALA A 91 -14.23 2.16 1.58
C ALA A 91 -12.90 1.45 1.89
N ILE A 92 -11.75 2.15 1.79
CA ILE A 92 -10.44 1.53 2.01
C ILE A 92 -10.33 0.97 3.43
N ARG A 93 -10.07 -0.35 3.52
CA ARG A 93 -9.83 -1.04 4.79
C ARG A 93 -9.05 -2.34 4.60
N ASP A 94 -8.36 -2.74 5.65
CA ASP A 94 -7.79 -4.08 5.78
C ASP A 94 -8.87 -5.09 6.19
N CYS A 95 -8.70 -6.32 5.72
CA CYS A 95 -9.59 -7.44 6.07
C CYS A 95 -8.83 -8.59 6.73
N SER A 96 -7.49 -8.46 6.84
CA SER A 96 -6.61 -9.50 7.39
C SER A 96 -6.66 -9.52 8.91
N GLU A 97 -6.87 -10.71 9.49
CA GLU A 97 -6.93 -10.98 10.92
C GLU A 97 -5.88 -12.03 11.33
N PHE A 98 -5.59 -12.16 12.62
CA PHE A 98 -4.62 -13.16 13.11
C PHE A 98 -5.08 -14.60 12.88
N THR A 99 -6.38 -14.83 12.86
CA THR A 99 -7.00 -16.15 12.62
C THR A 99 -7.23 -16.46 11.15
N ASP A 100 -7.18 -15.43 10.27
CA ASP A 100 -7.34 -15.55 8.83
C ASP A 100 -6.66 -14.35 8.17
N SER A 101 -5.35 -14.46 7.98
CA SER A 101 -4.52 -13.32 7.54
C SER A 101 -4.50 -13.13 6.02
N VAL A 102 -4.76 -14.19 5.24
CA VAL A 102 -4.66 -14.15 3.77
C VAL A 102 -5.96 -13.61 3.17
N LYS A 103 -6.27 -12.35 3.47
CA LYS A 103 -7.44 -11.64 2.94
C LYS A 103 -7.03 -10.41 2.16
N LYS A 104 -7.70 -10.20 1.03
CA LYS A 104 -7.52 -8.98 0.23
C LYS A 104 -8.15 -7.78 0.96
N PRO A 105 -7.50 -6.61 0.90
CA PRO A 105 -8.11 -5.37 1.37
C PRO A 105 -9.29 -4.98 0.48
N GLU A 106 -10.21 -4.19 1.02
CA GLU A 106 -11.30 -3.59 0.28
C GLU A 106 -10.99 -2.14 -0.08
N GLY A 107 -11.74 -1.58 -1.03
CA GLY A 107 -11.65 -0.18 -1.44
C GLY A 107 -10.59 0.10 -2.52
N ILE A 108 -9.74 -0.85 -2.91
CA ILE A 108 -8.78 -0.67 -4.00
C ILE A 108 -9.47 -0.93 -5.34
N ARG A 109 -9.47 0.07 -6.23
CA ARG A 109 -10.08 -0.01 -7.56
C ARG A 109 -9.08 -0.47 -8.61
N TYR A 110 -7.90 0.20 -8.66
CA TYR A 110 -6.85 -0.12 -9.63
C TYR A 110 -5.49 -0.05 -8.95
N VAL A 111 -4.57 -0.90 -9.41
CA VAL A 111 -3.13 -0.75 -9.19
C VAL A 111 -2.44 -0.82 -10.54
N LEU A 112 -1.65 0.21 -10.82
CA LEU A 112 -0.81 0.29 -12.01
C LEU A 112 0.66 0.18 -11.58
N VAL A 113 1.45 -0.56 -12.35
CA VAL A 113 2.91 -0.65 -12.19
C VAL A 113 3.56 -0.40 -13.54
N GLY A 114 4.39 0.65 -13.61
CA GLY A 114 4.98 1.08 -14.86
C GLY A 114 3.95 1.40 -15.95
N GLY A 115 2.79 1.96 -15.56
CA GLY A 115 1.69 2.29 -16.46
C GLY A 115 0.77 1.13 -16.87
N ASN A 116 1.07 -0.10 -16.44
CA ASN A 116 0.26 -1.29 -16.75
C ASN A 116 -0.66 -1.62 -15.58
N VAL A 117 -1.93 -1.88 -15.85
CA VAL A 117 -2.89 -2.31 -14.83
C VAL A 117 -2.54 -3.74 -14.39
N VAL A 118 -2.15 -3.91 -13.12
CA VAL A 118 -1.82 -5.21 -12.51
C VAL A 118 -2.94 -5.72 -11.62
N LEU A 119 -3.82 -4.81 -11.13
CA LEU A 119 -5.01 -5.16 -10.36
C LEU A 119 -6.16 -4.24 -10.75
N GLN A 120 -7.34 -4.83 -10.95
CA GLN A 120 -8.59 -4.12 -11.22
C GLN A 120 -9.71 -4.71 -10.37
N ASN A 121 -10.35 -3.90 -9.53
CA ASN A 121 -11.46 -4.30 -8.65
C ASN A 121 -11.17 -5.59 -7.85
N GLY A 122 -9.97 -5.68 -7.26
CA GLY A 122 -9.56 -6.83 -6.45
C GLY A 122 -9.13 -8.08 -7.26
N ILE A 123 -9.16 -8.01 -8.59
CA ILE A 123 -8.77 -9.10 -9.49
C ILE A 123 -7.41 -8.78 -10.12
N SER A 124 -6.43 -9.68 -9.96
CA SER A 124 -5.14 -9.56 -10.64
C SER A 124 -5.29 -9.81 -12.13
N THR A 125 -4.66 -8.97 -12.95
CA THR A 125 -4.61 -9.15 -14.41
C THR A 125 -3.58 -10.19 -14.85
N GLY A 126 -2.72 -10.65 -13.91
CA GLY A 126 -1.59 -11.53 -14.22
C GLY A 126 -0.37 -10.81 -14.80
N SER A 127 -0.47 -9.51 -15.07
CA SER A 127 0.64 -8.71 -15.59
C SER A 127 1.78 -8.60 -14.56
N ARG A 128 3.03 -8.76 -15.00
CA ARG A 128 4.24 -8.71 -14.17
C ARG A 128 5.21 -7.66 -14.72
N THR A 129 4.90 -6.40 -14.49
CA THR A 129 5.62 -5.24 -15.06
C THR A 129 6.52 -4.55 -14.04
N GLY A 130 6.57 -5.03 -12.81
CA GLY A 130 7.43 -4.49 -11.76
C GLY A 130 8.91 -4.80 -12.00
N GLY A 131 9.77 -3.90 -11.55
CA GLY A 131 11.23 -4.02 -11.58
C GLY A 131 11.84 -3.93 -10.20
N VAL A 132 13.05 -4.48 -10.05
CA VAL A 132 13.85 -4.33 -8.83
C VAL A 132 14.47 -2.94 -8.79
N LEU A 133 14.16 -2.17 -7.74
CA LEU A 133 14.78 -0.86 -7.52
C LEU A 133 16.18 -1.08 -6.92
N LYS A 134 17.18 -0.46 -7.54
CA LYS A 134 18.55 -0.45 -7.04
C LYS A 134 18.90 0.97 -6.58
N LYS A 135 19.61 1.08 -5.47
CA LYS A 135 20.21 2.35 -5.05
C LYS A 135 21.18 2.79 -6.15
N ARG A 136 20.98 4.00 -6.66
CA ARG A 136 21.90 4.65 -7.60
C ARG A 136 23.01 5.34 -6.83
#